data_b86427a802fa55636fe0992b4396c0dc
#
_entry.id   b86427a802fa55636fe0992b4396c0dc
#
_cell.length_a   1.000
_cell.length_b   1.000
_cell.length_c   1.000
_cell.angle_alpha   90.00
_cell.angle_beta   90.00
_cell.angle_gamma   90.00
#
_symmetry.space_group_name_H-M   'P 1'
#
loop_
_entity.id
_entity.type
_entity.pdbx_description
1 polymer ?
#
loop_
_entity_poly.entity_id
_entity_poly.type
_entity_poly.pdbx_seq_one_letter_code
_entity_poly.pdbx_strand_id
1 'polypeptide(L)'
;LKVWTRGVKHEVFGNGEKIKDFKGPVWIYVGRVAIEKNIKAFLNLDIDGTKIVVGDGPQMSEVKKKYPDVIFTGMLNDKDISNYLASSDVFVFPSKTDTFGIVLIEALAAGLPIAAYKVPGPIDITGGTEIDTLDDDLKTSALKALKIDKQKCRKLAKQYTWEECAKIFESTCAPNY
;
A
#
# COMPACT_ATOMS: atom_id res chain seq x y z
N LEU A 1 23.76 -7.66 8.60
CA LEU A 1 23.10 -6.51 7.95
C LEU A 1 21.70 -6.39 8.54
N LYS A 2 21.36 -5.26 9.17
CA LYS A 2 19.96 -4.97 9.56
C LYS A 2 19.30 -4.17 8.45
N VAL A 3 18.06 -4.50 8.11
CA VAL A 3 17.25 -3.72 7.17
C VAL A 3 16.86 -2.42 7.86
N TRP A 4 17.23 -1.29 7.27
CA TRP A 4 16.84 0.02 7.77
C TRP A 4 15.41 0.31 7.34
N THR A 5 14.48 0.32 8.29
CA THR A 5 13.06 0.57 8.09
C THR A 5 12.75 2.05 7.92
N ARG A 6 11.48 2.37 7.76
CA ARG A 6 10.93 3.74 7.75
C ARG A 6 9.82 3.83 8.81
N GLY A 7 9.58 5.03 9.31
CA GLY A 7 8.43 5.32 10.16
C GLY A 7 7.22 5.77 9.34
N VAL A 8 6.03 5.58 9.90
CA VAL A 8 4.77 6.10 9.37
C VAL A 8 4.16 7.09 10.34
N LYS A 9 3.42 8.08 9.82
CA LYS A 9 2.66 9.05 10.62
C LYS A 9 1.35 8.40 11.08
N HIS A 10 1.39 7.65 12.18
CA HIS A 10 0.22 6.94 12.71
C HIS A 10 -0.94 7.87 13.05
N GLU A 11 -0.67 9.10 13.50
CA GLU A 11 -1.64 10.14 13.79
C GLU A 11 -2.43 10.58 12.55
N VAL A 12 -1.88 10.39 11.35
CA VAL A 12 -2.55 10.69 10.09
C VAL A 12 -3.18 9.43 9.52
N PHE A 13 -2.36 8.41 9.22
CA PHE A 13 -2.81 7.23 8.46
C PHE A 13 -3.62 6.24 9.30
N GLY A 14 -3.49 6.26 10.64
CA GLY A 14 -4.32 5.47 11.55
C GLY A 14 -5.71 6.06 11.84
N ASN A 15 -5.95 7.32 11.48
CA ASN A 15 -7.14 8.10 11.84
C ASN A 15 -7.92 8.64 10.62
N GLY A 16 -7.76 8.00 9.45
CA GLY A 16 -8.55 8.36 8.26
C GLY A 16 -10.06 8.17 8.49
N GLU A 17 -10.85 9.09 7.99
CA GLU A 17 -12.31 9.04 8.03
C GLU A 17 -12.86 8.47 6.73
N LYS A 18 -13.90 7.63 6.84
CA LYS A 18 -14.58 7.08 5.68
C LYS A 18 -15.34 8.20 4.96
N ILE A 19 -14.97 8.50 3.73
CA ILE A 19 -15.53 9.63 2.97
C ILE A 19 -16.84 9.31 2.25
N LYS A 20 -17.03 8.08 1.80
CA LYS A 20 -18.27 7.57 1.21
C LYS A 20 -18.26 6.05 1.10
N ASP A 21 -19.44 5.47 0.85
CA ASP A 21 -19.57 4.08 0.47
C ASP A 21 -19.38 3.92 -1.04
N PHE A 22 -18.47 3.05 -1.42
CA PHE A 22 -18.25 2.63 -2.79
C PHE A 22 -18.95 1.29 -3.05
N LYS A 23 -19.18 0.96 -4.31
CA LYS A 23 -19.83 -0.30 -4.70
C LYS A 23 -18.85 -1.48 -4.59
N GLY A 24 -19.24 -2.52 -3.84
CA GLY A 24 -18.48 -3.78 -3.69
C GLY A 24 -17.18 -3.60 -2.96
N PRO A 25 -16.26 -4.58 -3.01
CA PRO A 25 -14.90 -4.41 -2.48
C PRO A 25 -14.19 -3.25 -3.14
N VAL A 26 -13.44 -2.48 -2.35
CA VAL A 26 -12.72 -1.29 -2.81
C VAL A 26 -11.22 -1.58 -2.83
N TRP A 27 -10.66 -1.53 -4.04
CA TRP A 27 -9.26 -1.76 -4.32
C TRP A 27 -8.55 -0.43 -4.57
N ILE A 28 -7.54 -0.11 -3.79
CA ILE A 28 -6.86 1.17 -3.91
C ILE A 28 -5.38 1.00 -4.24
N TYR A 29 -4.90 1.86 -5.13
CA TYR A 29 -3.49 2.09 -5.40
C TYR A 29 -3.15 3.54 -5.02
N VAL A 30 -2.02 3.75 -4.36
CA VAL A 30 -1.48 5.08 -4.06
C VAL A 30 -0.05 5.14 -4.55
N GLY A 31 0.25 6.09 -5.44
CA GLY A 31 1.60 6.30 -5.95
C GLY A 31 1.66 6.95 -7.32
N ARG A 32 2.89 7.05 -7.84
CA ARG A 32 3.14 7.62 -9.17
C ARG A 32 2.55 6.73 -10.27
N VAL A 33 1.81 7.34 -11.21
CA VAL A 33 1.21 6.64 -12.36
C VAL A 33 2.23 6.57 -13.49
N ALA A 34 3.09 5.57 -13.45
CA ALA A 34 4.24 5.41 -14.34
C ALA A 34 4.53 3.93 -14.64
N ILE A 35 5.30 3.67 -15.70
CA ILE A 35 5.60 2.32 -16.22
C ILE A 35 6.28 1.46 -15.15
N GLU A 36 7.26 2.01 -14.44
CA GLU A 36 8.02 1.32 -13.40
C GLU A 36 7.16 0.88 -12.22
N LYS A 37 6.01 1.54 -11.99
CA LYS A 37 5.03 1.17 -10.96
C LYS A 37 4.06 0.09 -11.41
N ASN A 38 4.14 -0.33 -12.68
CA ASN A 38 3.33 -1.43 -13.24
C ASN A 38 1.82 -1.27 -13.01
N ILE A 39 1.32 -0.01 -13.01
CA ILE A 39 -0.08 0.31 -12.71
C ILE A 39 -1.07 -0.47 -13.59
N LYS A 40 -0.69 -0.78 -14.83
CA LYS A 40 -1.54 -1.54 -15.75
C LYS A 40 -1.85 -2.95 -15.24
N ALA A 41 -0.97 -3.56 -14.45
CA ALA A 41 -1.26 -4.86 -13.83
C ALA A 41 -2.45 -4.75 -12.85
N PHE A 42 -2.55 -3.68 -12.05
CA PHE A 42 -3.70 -3.41 -11.20
C PHE A 42 -4.95 -3.11 -12.01
N LEU A 43 -4.85 -2.22 -13.01
CA LEU A 43 -6.01 -1.80 -13.81
C LEU A 43 -6.64 -2.96 -14.61
N ASN A 44 -5.81 -3.91 -15.07
CA ASN A 44 -6.24 -5.09 -15.81
C ASN A 44 -6.74 -6.25 -14.93
N LEU A 45 -6.67 -6.14 -13.58
CA LEU A 45 -7.20 -7.20 -12.73
C LEU A 45 -8.69 -7.41 -13.02
N ASP A 46 -9.06 -8.64 -13.34
CA ASP A 46 -10.44 -9.08 -13.47
C ASP A 46 -10.97 -9.44 -12.08
N ILE A 47 -11.46 -8.41 -11.37
CA ILE A 47 -12.01 -8.46 -10.01
C ILE A 47 -13.20 -7.53 -9.91
N ASP A 48 -14.24 -7.96 -9.17
CA ASP A 48 -15.41 -7.16 -8.90
C ASP A 48 -15.13 -6.02 -7.92
N GLY A 49 -15.93 -4.95 -7.97
CA GLY A 49 -15.86 -3.84 -7.04
C GLY A 49 -15.33 -2.56 -7.65
N THR A 50 -14.91 -1.63 -6.80
CA THR A 50 -14.44 -0.30 -7.20
C THR A 50 -12.92 -0.24 -7.18
N LYS A 51 -12.31 0.21 -8.27
CA LYS A 51 -10.87 0.50 -8.34
C LYS A 51 -10.62 1.99 -8.17
N ILE A 52 -9.68 2.35 -7.30
CA ILE A 52 -9.28 3.74 -7.02
C ILE A 52 -7.77 3.87 -7.24
N VAL A 53 -7.38 4.91 -7.96
CA VAL A 53 -5.99 5.30 -8.19
C VAL A 53 -5.78 6.69 -7.64
N VAL A 54 -4.93 6.80 -6.60
CA VAL A 54 -4.51 8.07 -6.00
C VAL A 54 -3.09 8.36 -6.46
N GLY A 55 -2.87 9.55 -6.99
CA GLY A 55 -1.60 10.01 -7.50
C GLY A 55 -1.67 10.50 -8.94
N ASP A 56 -0.52 10.83 -9.50
CA ASP A 56 -0.39 11.33 -10.87
C ASP A 56 0.91 10.82 -11.50
N GLY A 57 1.07 11.04 -12.80
CA GLY A 57 2.29 10.66 -13.50
C GLY A 57 2.13 10.58 -15.00
N PRO A 58 3.22 10.25 -15.70
CA PRO A 58 3.27 10.33 -17.17
C PRO A 58 2.26 9.43 -17.90
N GLN A 59 1.78 8.36 -17.26
CA GLN A 59 0.76 7.50 -17.87
C GLN A 59 -0.69 7.90 -17.56
N MET A 60 -0.94 8.95 -16.74
CA MET A 60 -2.27 9.30 -16.27
C MET A 60 -3.27 9.53 -17.41
N SER A 61 -2.91 10.29 -18.43
CA SER A 61 -3.81 10.59 -19.56
C SER A 61 -4.19 9.33 -20.34
N GLU A 62 -3.23 8.42 -20.54
CA GLU A 62 -3.46 7.15 -21.22
C GLU A 62 -4.42 6.25 -20.42
N VAL A 63 -4.12 6.06 -19.11
CA VAL A 63 -4.92 5.13 -18.30
C VAL A 63 -6.33 5.65 -18.03
N LYS A 64 -6.53 6.95 -17.81
CA LYS A 64 -7.87 7.54 -17.68
C LYS A 64 -8.74 7.28 -18.91
N LYS A 65 -8.17 7.43 -20.10
CA LYS A 65 -8.90 7.19 -21.35
C LYS A 65 -9.24 5.71 -21.55
N LYS A 66 -8.33 4.82 -21.14
CA LYS A 66 -8.47 3.38 -21.36
C LYS A 66 -9.36 2.70 -20.31
N TYR A 67 -9.42 3.23 -19.09
CA TYR A 67 -10.16 2.64 -17.96
C TYR A 67 -11.15 3.64 -17.36
N PRO A 68 -12.24 3.96 -18.06
CA PRO A 68 -13.20 5.00 -17.66
C PRO A 68 -13.95 4.69 -16.37
N ASP A 69 -14.09 3.42 -16.01
CA ASP A 69 -14.78 2.97 -14.79
C ASP A 69 -13.91 3.05 -13.52
N VAL A 70 -12.62 3.38 -13.66
CA VAL A 70 -11.69 3.53 -12.52
C VAL A 70 -11.74 4.96 -12.00
N ILE A 71 -11.75 5.10 -10.69
CA ILE A 71 -11.71 6.42 -10.03
C ILE A 71 -10.25 6.89 -9.95
N PHE A 72 -9.93 7.96 -10.65
CA PHE A 72 -8.61 8.61 -10.63
C PHE A 72 -8.73 9.95 -9.91
N THR A 73 -8.13 10.08 -8.73
CA THR A 73 -8.23 11.30 -7.91
C THR A 73 -7.22 12.38 -8.29
N GLY A 74 -6.10 12.00 -8.93
CA GLY A 74 -4.92 12.86 -9.04
C GLY A 74 -4.13 12.88 -7.73
N MET A 75 -3.25 13.89 -7.59
CA MET A 75 -2.46 14.08 -6.36
C MET A 75 -3.35 14.54 -5.21
N LEU A 76 -3.13 13.95 -4.04
CA LEU A 76 -3.81 14.29 -2.79
C LEU A 76 -2.79 14.57 -1.68
N ASN A 77 -3.19 15.29 -0.64
CA ASN A 77 -2.43 15.44 0.59
C ASN A 77 -2.57 14.21 1.51
N ASP A 78 -1.73 14.09 2.53
CA ASP A 78 -1.69 12.93 3.44
C ASP A 78 -3.05 12.65 4.10
N LYS A 79 -3.81 13.70 4.50
CA LYS A 79 -5.13 13.55 5.12
C LYS A 79 -6.14 12.95 4.16
N ASP A 80 -6.20 13.45 2.94
CA ASP A 80 -7.13 12.94 1.93
C ASP A 80 -6.74 11.51 1.50
N ILE A 81 -5.44 11.21 1.36
CA ILE A 81 -4.96 9.84 1.14
C ILE A 81 -5.45 8.93 2.26
N SER A 82 -5.27 9.33 3.52
CA SER A 82 -5.73 8.57 4.69
C SER A 82 -7.24 8.28 4.64
N ASN A 83 -8.07 9.26 4.24
CA ASN A 83 -9.50 9.09 4.11
C ASN A 83 -9.88 8.11 2.98
N TYR A 84 -9.19 8.15 1.84
CA TYR A 84 -9.38 7.17 0.77
C TYR A 84 -8.95 5.76 1.20
N LEU A 85 -7.84 5.63 1.94
CA LEU A 85 -7.42 4.37 2.54
C LEU A 85 -8.48 3.83 3.51
N ALA A 86 -8.99 4.66 4.43
CA ALA A 86 -10.05 4.28 5.38
C ALA A 86 -11.35 3.84 4.68
N SER A 87 -11.61 4.33 3.47
CA SER A 87 -12.77 3.98 2.63
C SER A 87 -12.56 2.75 1.76
N SER A 88 -11.39 2.10 1.85
CA SER A 88 -11.00 0.98 1.00
C SER A 88 -10.92 -0.35 1.76
N ASP A 89 -10.83 -1.46 1.02
CA ASP A 89 -10.76 -2.81 1.59
C ASP A 89 -9.40 -3.46 1.41
N VAL A 90 -8.74 -3.23 0.28
CA VAL A 90 -7.43 -3.80 -0.04
C VAL A 90 -6.55 -2.75 -0.70
N PHE A 91 -5.32 -2.65 -0.24
CA PHE A 91 -4.27 -1.87 -0.90
C PHE A 91 -3.56 -2.73 -1.93
N VAL A 92 -3.59 -2.34 -3.20
CA VAL A 92 -2.95 -3.09 -4.30
C VAL A 92 -1.63 -2.43 -4.68
N PHE A 93 -0.54 -3.17 -4.58
CA PHE A 93 0.81 -2.73 -4.89
C PHE A 93 1.41 -3.54 -6.05
N PRO A 94 1.21 -3.10 -7.30
CA PRO A 94 1.58 -3.87 -8.49
C PRO A 94 3.05 -3.73 -8.88
N SER A 95 3.83 -2.90 -8.19
CA SER A 95 5.26 -2.69 -8.47
C SER A 95 6.07 -3.96 -8.22
N LYS A 96 7.08 -4.19 -9.08
CA LYS A 96 8.05 -5.29 -8.93
C LYS A 96 9.46 -4.80 -8.60
N THR A 97 9.69 -3.50 -8.56
CA THR A 97 11.03 -2.90 -8.50
C THR A 97 11.24 -1.99 -7.28
N ASP A 98 10.21 -1.75 -6.48
CA ASP A 98 10.33 -0.92 -5.28
C ASP A 98 11.12 -1.63 -4.18
N THR A 99 12.04 -0.92 -3.54
CA THR A 99 12.93 -1.48 -2.51
C THR A 99 12.28 -1.58 -1.13
N PHE A 100 11.42 -0.62 -0.74
CA PHE A 100 10.73 -0.64 0.55
C PHE A 100 9.23 -0.36 0.40
N GLY A 101 8.85 0.76 -0.24
CA GLY A 101 7.45 1.13 -0.44
C GLY A 101 6.79 1.70 0.82
N ILE A 102 7.09 2.96 1.18
CA ILE A 102 6.50 3.65 2.36
C ILE A 102 4.97 3.55 2.35
N VAL A 103 4.34 3.65 1.19
CA VAL A 103 2.88 3.53 1.02
C VAL A 103 2.30 2.19 1.56
N LEU A 104 3.12 1.13 1.65
CA LEU A 104 2.70 -0.15 2.23
C LEU A 104 2.47 -0.02 3.74
N ILE A 105 3.39 0.65 4.46
CA ILE A 105 3.22 0.86 5.91
C ILE A 105 2.14 1.89 6.22
N GLU A 106 1.90 2.86 5.33
CA GLU A 106 0.75 3.79 5.41
C GLU A 106 -0.58 3.04 5.25
N ALA A 107 -0.68 2.13 4.29
CA ALA A 107 -1.84 1.27 4.10
C ALA A 107 -2.09 0.36 5.32
N LEU A 108 -1.04 -0.25 5.87
CA LEU A 108 -1.14 -1.07 7.09
C LEU A 108 -1.61 -0.24 8.30
N ALA A 109 -1.12 1.00 8.46
CA ALA A 109 -1.56 1.90 9.53
C ALA A 109 -3.05 2.24 9.40
N ALA A 110 -3.54 2.44 8.18
CA ALA A 110 -4.98 2.60 7.91
C ALA A 110 -5.78 1.29 8.13
N GLY A 111 -5.11 0.17 8.33
CA GLY A 111 -5.73 -1.15 8.50
C GLY A 111 -6.00 -1.87 7.20
N LEU A 112 -5.39 -1.49 6.09
CA LEU A 112 -5.58 -2.18 4.82
C LEU A 112 -4.61 -3.34 4.66
N PRO A 113 -5.11 -4.54 4.33
CA PRO A 113 -4.28 -5.63 3.86
C PRO A 113 -3.68 -5.31 2.49
N ILE A 114 -2.49 -5.85 2.24
CA ILE A 114 -1.70 -5.57 1.05
C ILE A 114 -1.85 -6.71 0.06
N ALA A 115 -2.17 -6.39 -1.19
CA ALA A 115 -2.06 -7.27 -2.33
C ALA A 115 -0.85 -6.87 -3.17
N ALA A 116 0.15 -7.74 -3.26
CA ALA A 116 1.38 -7.45 -3.98
C ALA A 116 2.03 -8.71 -4.55
N TYR A 117 2.93 -8.51 -5.50
CA TYR A 117 3.83 -9.58 -5.95
C TYR A 117 4.81 -9.96 -4.84
N LYS A 118 5.28 -11.22 -4.89
CA LYS A 118 6.29 -11.74 -3.97
C LYS A 118 7.69 -11.26 -4.37
N VAL A 119 7.96 -9.98 -4.07
CA VAL A 119 9.22 -9.29 -4.38
C VAL A 119 9.79 -8.61 -3.13
N PRO A 120 11.08 -8.20 -3.10
CA PRO A 120 11.77 -7.78 -1.89
C PRO A 120 11.02 -6.79 -1.00
N GLY A 121 10.59 -5.63 -1.51
CA GLY A 121 9.92 -4.62 -0.68
C GLY A 121 8.69 -5.13 0.09
N PRO A 122 7.68 -5.70 -0.57
CA PRO A 122 6.55 -6.36 0.12
C PRO A 122 6.95 -7.52 1.02
N ILE A 123 7.95 -8.36 0.63
CA ILE A 123 8.44 -9.48 1.47
C ILE A 123 9.01 -8.95 2.79
N ASP A 124 9.79 -7.87 2.75
CA ASP A 124 10.41 -7.28 3.95
C ASP A 124 9.38 -6.73 4.95
N ILE A 125 8.16 -6.42 4.49
CA ILE A 125 7.12 -5.82 5.32
C ILE A 125 6.10 -6.87 5.80
N THR A 126 5.60 -7.73 4.91
CA THR A 126 4.51 -8.67 5.22
C THR A 126 4.89 -10.13 5.07
N GLY A 127 6.00 -10.46 4.39
CA GLY A 127 6.41 -11.84 4.13
C GLY A 127 6.61 -12.64 5.41
N GLY A 128 6.01 -13.82 5.47
CA GLY A 128 6.08 -14.70 6.62
C GLY A 128 5.33 -14.24 7.87
N THR A 129 4.58 -13.14 7.80
CA THR A 129 3.71 -12.68 8.90
C THR A 129 2.31 -13.30 8.81
N GLU A 130 1.49 -13.09 9.84
CA GLU A 130 0.08 -13.58 9.85
C GLU A 130 -0.83 -12.89 8.82
N ILE A 131 -0.34 -11.84 8.15
CA ILE A 131 -1.05 -11.12 7.07
C ILE A 131 -0.36 -11.27 5.71
N ASP A 132 0.51 -12.27 5.57
CA ASP A 132 1.19 -12.53 4.30
C ASP A 132 0.20 -13.04 3.25
N THR A 133 -0.01 -12.21 2.25
CA THR A 133 -0.90 -12.49 1.11
C THR A 133 -0.17 -12.49 -0.22
N LEU A 134 1.16 -12.32 -0.18
CA LEU A 134 2.00 -12.17 -1.35
C LEU A 134 1.91 -13.38 -2.28
N ASP A 135 1.86 -13.13 -3.59
CA ASP A 135 1.76 -14.17 -4.60
C ASP A 135 2.45 -13.74 -5.90
N ASP A 136 2.83 -14.69 -6.72
CA ASP A 136 3.34 -14.42 -8.08
C ASP A 136 2.23 -13.97 -9.03
N ASP A 137 0.97 -14.30 -8.70
CA ASP A 137 -0.23 -13.78 -9.36
C ASP A 137 -0.92 -12.72 -8.51
N LEU A 138 -1.00 -11.49 -9.03
CA LEU A 138 -1.56 -10.34 -8.32
C LEU A 138 -3.07 -10.49 -7.99
N LYS A 139 -3.83 -11.20 -8.84
CA LYS A 139 -5.24 -11.50 -8.58
C LYS A 139 -5.39 -12.43 -7.38
N THR A 140 -4.59 -13.47 -7.32
CA THR A 140 -4.56 -14.41 -6.18
C THR A 140 -4.19 -13.68 -4.89
N SER A 141 -3.16 -12.83 -4.92
CA SER A 141 -2.78 -11.99 -3.78
C SER A 141 -3.93 -11.08 -3.33
N ALA A 142 -4.62 -10.40 -4.26
CA ALA A 142 -5.75 -9.53 -3.96
C ALA A 142 -6.91 -10.28 -3.27
N LEU A 143 -7.27 -11.45 -3.79
CA LEU A 143 -8.35 -12.27 -3.22
C LEU A 143 -7.99 -12.84 -1.84
N LYS A 144 -6.71 -13.15 -1.58
CA LYS A 144 -6.23 -13.50 -0.24
C LYS A 144 -6.31 -12.31 0.70
N ALA A 145 -5.85 -11.13 0.27
CA ALA A 145 -5.84 -9.91 1.05
C ALA A 145 -7.24 -9.51 1.52
N LEU A 146 -8.26 -9.68 0.70
CA LEU A 146 -9.65 -9.36 1.06
C LEU A 146 -10.18 -10.13 2.28
N LYS A 147 -9.56 -11.26 2.64
CA LYS A 147 -9.93 -12.10 3.77
C LYS A 147 -9.19 -11.77 5.07
N ILE A 148 -8.24 -10.86 5.03
CA ILE A 148 -7.41 -10.49 6.18
C ILE A 148 -8.15 -9.53 7.11
N ASP A 149 -8.04 -9.77 8.41
CA ASP A 149 -8.56 -8.86 9.43
C ASP A 149 -7.74 -7.54 9.47
N LYS A 150 -8.43 -6.43 9.32
CA LYS A 150 -7.86 -5.06 9.35
C LYS A 150 -7.12 -4.76 10.66
N GLN A 151 -7.51 -5.37 11.78
CA GLN A 151 -6.84 -5.18 13.08
C GLN A 151 -5.42 -5.79 13.08
N LYS A 152 -5.22 -6.90 12.38
CA LYS A 152 -3.89 -7.52 12.23
C LYS A 152 -2.94 -6.61 11.43
N CYS A 153 -3.46 -5.93 10.40
CA CYS A 153 -2.69 -4.94 9.63
C CYS A 153 -2.25 -3.78 10.52
N ARG A 154 -3.16 -3.19 11.31
CA ARG A 154 -2.82 -2.11 12.25
C ARG A 154 -1.83 -2.56 13.32
N LYS A 155 -1.95 -3.81 13.81
CA LYS A 155 -0.99 -4.38 14.78
C LYS A 155 0.41 -4.46 14.20
N LEU A 156 0.54 -4.93 12.96
CA LEU A 156 1.83 -5.00 12.27
C LEU A 156 2.42 -3.59 12.05
N ALA A 157 1.58 -2.62 11.66
CA ALA A 157 2.02 -1.24 11.42
C ALA A 157 2.66 -0.57 12.64
N LYS A 158 2.28 -0.94 13.86
CA LYS A 158 2.79 -0.34 15.10
C LYS A 158 4.31 -0.43 15.28
N GLN A 159 4.97 -1.38 14.63
CA GLN A 159 6.44 -1.50 14.68
C GLN A 159 7.16 -0.50 13.76
N TYR A 160 6.44 0.16 12.84
CA TYR A 160 7.02 1.12 11.91
C TYR A 160 6.85 2.54 12.45
N THR A 161 7.63 2.90 13.47
CA THR A 161 7.70 4.26 14.04
C THR A 161 8.99 4.95 13.63
N TRP A 162 9.00 6.28 13.65
CA TRP A 162 10.21 7.06 13.41
C TRP A 162 11.24 6.86 14.51
N GLU A 163 10.80 6.63 15.75
CA GLU A 163 11.67 6.32 16.89
C GLU A 163 12.41 5.00 16.69
N GLU A 164 11.72 3.96 16.22
CA GLU A 164 12.34 2.67 15.94
C GLU A 164 13.30 2.75 14.74
N CYS A 165 12.93 3.50 13.72
CA CYS A 165 13.81 3.81 12.58
C CYS A 165 15.10 4.49 13.04
N ALA A 166 15.03 5.48 13.95
CA ALA A 166 16.18 6.18 14.51
C ALA A 166 17.08 5.24 15.33
N LYS A 167 16.50 4.40 16.19
CA LYS A 167 17.27 3.40 16.98
C LYS A 167 18.03 2.41 16.09
N ILE A 168 17.40 1.92 15.02
CA ILE A 168 18.08 1.03 14.07
C ILE A 168 19.27 1.76 13.43
N PHE A 169 19.10 3.02 13.03
CA PHE A 169 20.17 3.82 12.46
C PHE A 169 21.32 4.02 13.47
N GLU A 170 21.03 4.48 14.67
CA GLU A 170 22.02 4.69 15.72
C GLU A 170 22.81 3.40 16.04
N SER A 171 22.09 2.27 16.18
CA SER A 171 22.73 0.97 16.47
C SER A 171 23.60 0.44 15.34
N THR A 172 23.39 0.92 14.10
CA THR A 172 24.14 0.49 12.92
C THR A 172 25.33 1.40 12.62
N CYS A 173 25.21 2.69 12.98
CA CYS A 173 26.23 3.72 12.74
C CYS A 173 27.12 3.99 13.97
N ALA A 174 26.79 3.42 15.15
CA ALA A 174 27.66 3.55 16.32
C ALA A 174 29.03 2.90 16.03
N PRO A 175 30.16 3.62 16.22
CA PRO A 175 31.47 3.02 16.05
C PRO A 175 31.64 1.90 17.08
N ASN A 176 32.05 0.73 16.63
CA ASN A 176 32.49 -0.35 17.49
C ASN A 176 33.85 0.09 18.11
N TYR A 177 33.81 0.67 19.30
CA TYR A 177 35.00 0.87 20.14
C TYR A 177 35.21 -0.34 21.03
#